data_e496ac7c8fcaea0606f7b81ae41a599b
#
_entry.id   e496ac7c8fcaea0606f7b81ae41a599b
#
_cell.length_a   1.000
_cell.length_b   1.000
_cell.length_c   1.000
_cell.angle_alpha   90.00
_cell.angle_beta   90.00
_cell.angle_gamma   90.00
#
_symmetry.space_group_name_H-M   'P 1'
#
loop_
_entity.id
_entity.type
_entity.pdbx_description
1 polymer ?
#
loop_
_entity_poly.entity_id
_entity_poly.type
_entity_poly.pdbx_seq_one_letter_code
_entity_poly.pdbx_strand_id
1 'polypeptide(L)'
;MVGNPGSHRKQTLWSLTMLLLLYAGVGRCSAQNTENIDDITGKYHFLSADDTLGLLEEDGKLKGYIEVLQGEEESDAVLSYDIILGSRKKDHVEFKTNTIHRRYYRFSGKVERGAGHEPADPDYLRLIGDLETVTIKGDSGQESVEKKHLILKSFGKSERVEE
;
A
#
# COMPACT_ATOMS: atom_id res chain seq x y z
N MET A 1 -31.75 72.46 -39.14
CA MET A 1 -30.39 71.85 -38.97
C MET A 1 -30.55 70.68 -38.04
N VAL A 2 -30.76 69.70 -38.59
CA VAL A 2 -30.31 68.34 -38.76
C VAL A 2 -29.33 67.88 -37.62
N GLY A 3 -29.78 67.08 -36.74
CA GLY A 3 -29.03 66.31 -35.73
C GLY A 3 -29.45 64.86 -35.75
N ASN A 4 -28.51 63.99 -36.05
CA ASN A 4 -28.61 62.58 -36.36
C ASN A 4 -28.66 61.72 -35.08
N PRO A 5 -29.57 60.80 -34.90
CA PRO A 5 -29.50 59.82 -33.79
C PRO A 5 -28.80 58.55 -34.26
N GLY A 6 -27.60 58.30 -33.73
CA GLY A 6 -26.77 57.14 -34.02
C GLY A 6 -26.76 56.14 -32.92
N SER A 7 -27.28 54.97 -33.20
CA SER A 7 -26.74 53.63 -32.93
C SER A 7 -26.15 53.31 -31.55
N HIS A 8 -27.01 52.82 -30.63
CA HIS A 8 -26.63 52.02 -29.48
C HIS A 8 -27.41 50.69 -29.46
N ARG A 9 -27.04 49.76 -30.32
CA ARG A 9 -27.62 48.40 -30.27
C ARG A 9 -26.68 47.40 -30.91
N LYS A 10 -25.58 47.06 -30.26
CA LYS A 10 -24.78 45.86 -30.62
C LYS A 10 -23.78 45.40 -29.55
N GLN A 11 -23.94 45.69 -28.26
CA GLN A 11 -22.96 45.28 -27.25
C GLN A 11 -23.47 44.31 -26.15
N THR A 12 -24.69 43.77 -26.27
CA THR A 12 -25.26 42.93 -25.20
C THR A 12 -25.37 41.45 -25.52
N LEU A 13 -24.80 40.96 -26.62
CA LEU A 13 -24.89 39.51 -26.98
C LEU A 13 -23.62 38.70 -26.77
N TRP A 14 -22.50 39.26 -26.30
CA TRP A 14 -21.26 38.53 -26.10
C TRP A 14 -20.98 38.16 -24.66
N SER A 15 -21.80 38.60 -23.71
CA SER A 15 -21.58 38.34 -22.28
C SER A 15 -22.23 37.05 -21.76
N LEU A 16 -23.13 36.44 -22.54
CA LEU A 16 -23.87 35.24 -22.10
C LEU A 16 -23.26 33.90 -22.51
N THR A 17 -22.31 33.93 -23.46
CA THR A 17 -21.68 32.68 -23.95
C THR A 17 -20.44 32.25 -23.16
N MET A 18 -19.89 33.10 -22.31
CA MET A 18 -18.68 32.78 -21.52
C MET A 18 -18.97 32.19 -20.14
N LEU A 19 -20.23 32.20 -19.69
CA LEU A 19 -20.62 31.67 -18.37
C LEU A 19 -20.99 30.16 -18.40
N LEU A 20 -21.05 29.55 -19.57
CA LEU A 20 -21.50 28.13 -19.73
C LEU A 20 -20.35 27.16 -19.87
N LEU A 21 -19.09 27.61 -19.87
CA LEU A 21 -17.88 26.73 -19.99
C LEU A 21 -17.18 26.44 -18.66
N LEU A 22 -17.67 26.96 -17.54
CA LEU A 22 -17.08 26.76 -16.21
C LEU A 22 -17.68 25.58 -15.39
N TYR A 23 -18.65 24.84 -15.94
CA TYR A 23 -19.31 23.74 -15.24
C TYR A 23 -18.88 22.31 -15.66
N ALA A 24 -17.89 22.18 -16.54
CA ALA A 24 -17.43 20.86 -17.00
C ALA A 24 -16.23 20.26 -16.22
N GLY A 25 -15.87 20.85 -15.08
CA GLY A 25 -14.74 20.44 -14.24
C GLY A 25 -15.14 19.76 -12.93
N VAL A 26 -16.30 19.12 -12.84
CA VAL A 26 -16.59 18.24 -11.70
C VAL A 26 -15.79 16.95 -11.92
N GLY A 27 -14.53 16.97 -11.46
CA GLY A 27 -13.73 15.79 -11.32
C GLY A 27 -14.59 14.73 -10.63
N ARG A 28 -14.83 13.60 -11.32
CA ARG A 28 -15.33 12.40 -10.71
C ARG A 28 -14.31 12.01 -9.65
N CYS A 29 -14.51 12.48 -8.42
CA CYS A 29 -13.97 11.80 -7.26
C CYS A 29 -14.53 10.39 -7.36
N SER A 30 -13.76 9.44 -7.86
CA SER A 30 -14.04 8.02 -7.68
C SER A 30 -14.06 7.84 -6.17
N ALA A 31 -15.26 7.77 -5.60
CA ALA A 31 -15.43 7.24 -4.27
C ALA A 31 -14.77 5.85 -4.35
N GLN A 32 -13.57 5.73 -3.79
CA GLN A 32 -12.99 4.43 -3.50
C GLN A 32 -14.03 3.76 -2.61
N ASN A 33 -14.72 2.76 -3.15
CA ASN A 33 -15.51 1.83 -2.37
C ASN A 33 -14.54 1.30 -1.31
N THR A 34 -14.65 1.80 -0.10
CA THR A 34 -13.93 1.26 1.06
C THR A 34 -14.67 -0.02 1.40
N GLU A 35 -14.50 -1.02 0.54
CA GLU A 35 -15.02 -2.35 0.77
C GLU A 35 -14.39 -2.83 2.08
N ASN A 36 -15.22 -3.20 3.03
CA ASN A 36 -14.75 -3.64 4.33
C ASN A 36 -13.90 -4.90 4.13
N ILE A 37 -12.62 -4.82 4.47
CA ILE A 37 -11.72 -5.96 4.45
C ILE A 37 -11.78 -6.58 5.84
N ASP A 38 -12.45 -7.73 5.95
CA ASP A 38 -12.72 -8.36 7.24
C ASP A 38 -11.49 -9.07 7.81
N ASP A 39 -10.63 -9.65 6.96
CA ASP A 39 -9.45 -10.41 7.35
C ASP A 39 -8.30 -10.18 6.36
N ILE A 40 -7.07 -10.09 6.88
CA ILE A 40 -5.85 -9.98 6.09
C ILE A 40 -4.92 -11.19 6.26
N THR A 41 -5.41 -12.25 6.85
CA THR A 41 -4.66 -13.50 7.00
C THR A 41 -4.25 -14.04 5.64
N GLY A 42 -2.96 -14.34 5.47
CA GLY A 42 -2.44 -14.88 4.23
C GLY A 42 -0.95 -14.71 4.05
N LYS A 43 -0.47 -15.12 2.89
CA LYS A 43 0.93 -14.90 2.46
C LYS A 43 1.01 -13.76 1.47
N TYR A 44 2.07 -12.99 1.57
CA TYR A 44 2.37 -11.83 0.74
C TYR A 44 3.80 -11.89 0.25
N HIS A 45 4.03 -11.45 -1.00
CA HIS A 45 5.39 -11.20 -1.48
C HIS A 45 6.03 -10.11 -0.62
N PHE A 46 7.31 -10.26 -0.28
CA PHE A 46 8.00 -9.32 0.59
C PHE A 46 8.98 -8.44 -0.20
N LEU A 47 10.28 -8.60 -0.04
CA LEU A 47 11.29 -7.75 -0.70
C LEU A 47 11.71 -8.27 -2.07
N SER A 48 11.73 -9.58 -2.24
CA SER A 48 12.04 -10.28 -3.49
C SER A 48 10.95 -11.29 -3.84
N ALA A 49 11.09 -11.99 -4.98
CA ALA A 49 10.16 -13.04 -5.38
C ALA A 49 10.17 -14.24 -4.41
N ASP A 50 11.33 -14.49 -3.79
CA ASP A 50 11.56 -15.63 -2.90
C ASP A 50 11.30 -15.31 -1.42
N ASP A 51 11.10 -14.02 -1.12
CA ASP A 51 10.81 -13.57 0.24
C ASP A 51 9.31 -13.58 0.51
N THR A 52 8.94 -14.06 1.68
CA THR A 52 7.53 -14.21 2.08
C THR A 52 7.23 -13.49 3.38
N LEU A 53 6.11 -12.80 3.43
CA LEU A 53 5.46 -12.35 4.67
C LEU A 53 4.22 -13.21 4.90
N GLY A 54 4.18 -14.01 5.97
CA GLY A 54 3.01 -14.71 6.44
C GLY A 54 2.32 -13.94 7.56
N LEU A 55 1.03 -13.66 7.42
CA LEU A 55 0.22 -12.99 8.44
C LEU A 55 -0.95 -13.87 8.89
N LEU A 56 -1.24 -13.81 10.19
CA LEU A 56 -2.45 -14.32 10.83
C LEU A 56 -3.07 -13.19 11.64
N GLU A 57 -4.32 -12.85 11.34
CA GLU A 57 -5.10 -11.85 12.07
C GLU A 57 -6.07 -12.53 13.05
N GLU A 58 -6.00 -12.13 14.33
CA GLU A 58 -6.91 -12.56 15.39
C GLU A 58 -7.32 -11.33 16.22
N ASP A 59 -8.56 -10.90 16.14
CA ASP A 59 -9.11 -9.76 16.89
C ASP A 59 -8.28 -8.46 16.74
N GLY A 60 -7.82 -8.18 15.51
CA GLY A 60 -6.99 -7.01 15.21
C GLY A 60 -5.55 -7.11 15.70
N LYS A 61 -5.14 -8.26 16.26
CA LYS A 61 -3.74 -8.59 16.54
C LYS A 61 -3.16 -9.35 15.36
N LEU A 62 -1.95 -8.98 14.98
CA LEU A 62 -1.23 -9.64 13.90
C LEU A 62 -0.11 -10.49 14.48
N LYS A 63 -0.07 -11.74 14.05
CA LYS A 63 1.01 -12.71 14.28
C LYS A 63 1.55 -13.15 12.93
N GLY A 64 2.69 -13.79 12.91
CA GLY A 64 3.24 -14.33 11.69
C GLY A 64 4.74 -14.20 11.61
N TYR A 65 5.25 -14.22 10.39
CA TYR A 65 6.69 -14.26 10.14
C TYR A 65 7.05 -13.60 8.81
N ILE A 66 8.32 -13.24 8.68
CA ILE A 66 8.95 -12.87 7.41
C ILE A 66 10.06 -13.88 7.15
N GLU A 67 10.02 -14.53 5.98
CA GLU A 67 11.10 -15.35 5.46
C GLU A 67 11.86 -14.58 4.41
N VAL A 68 13.18 -14.48 4.58
CA VAL A 68 14.10 -13.80 3.66
C VAL A 68 15.18 -14.78 3.25
N LEU A 69 15.36 -14.96 1.96
CA LEU A 69 16.45 -15.75 1.41
C LEU A 69 17.75 -14.94 1.47
N GLN A 70 18.78 -15.51 2.11
CA GLN A 70 20.11 -14.91 2.15
C GLN A 70 21.07 -15.71 1.29
N GLY A 71 21.59 -15.06 0.25
CA GLY A 71 22.61 -15.58 -0.66
C GLY A 71 22.10 -15.77 -2.09
N GLU A 72 22.97 -16.26 -2.97
CA GLU A 72 22.68 -16.50 -4.39
C GLU A 72 23.00 -17.95 -4.82
N GLU A 73 23.28 -18.85 -3.86
CA GLU A 73 23.68 -20.24 -4.10
C GLU A 73 22.76 -21.24 -3.41
N GLU A 74 22.76 -22.51 -3.85
CA GLU A 74 21.96 -23.62 -3.27
C GLU A 74 22.18 -23.87 -1.74
N SER A 75 23.23 -23.29 -1.16
CA SER A 75 23.52 -23.35 0.28
C SER A 75 22.88 -22.21 1.08
N ASP A 76 22.03 -21.41 0.47
CA ASP A 76 21.48 -20.21 1.04
C ASP A 76 20.56 -20.49 2.22
N ALA A 77 20.72 -19.69 3.26
CA ALA A 77 19.92 -19.84 4.46
C ALA A 77 18.64 -18.99 4.36
N VAL A 78 17.51 -19.61 4.64
CA VAL A 78 16.26 -18.88 4.88
C VAL A 78 16.28 -18.36 6.32
N LEU A 79 16.19 -17.07 6.51
CA LEU A 79 16.03 -16.44 7.82
C LEU A 79 14.55 -16.15 8.06
N SER A 80 14.02 -16.67 9.15
CA SER A 80 12.63 -16.46 9.57
C SER A 80 12.57 -15.48 10.74
N TYR A 81 11.96 -14.33 10.54
CA TYR A 81 11.76 -13.26 11.52
C TYR A 81 10.33 -13.29 12.04
N ASP A 82 10.12 -13.65 13.28
CA ASP A 82 8.78 -13.70 13.89
C ASP A 82 8.24 -12.31 14.17
N ILE A 83 6.97 -12.08 13.92
CA ILE A 83 6.26 -10.86 14.30
C ILE A 83 6.01 -10.91 15.81
N ILE A 84 6.69 -10.04 16.55
CA ILE A 84 6.58 -9.94 18.02
C ILE A 84 5.57 -8.88 18.47
N LEU A 85 5.32 -7.88 17.65
CA LEU A 85 4.31 -6.85 17.84
C LEU A 85 3.60 -6.64 16.52
N GLY A 86 2.29 -6.79 16.50
CA GLY A 86 1.50 -6.57 15.31
C GLY A 86 0.07 -6.20 15.66
N SER A 87 -0.47 -5.22 14.94
CA SER A 87 -1.85 -4.79 15.09
C SER A 87 -2.44 -4.28 13.79
N ARG A 88 -3.76 -4.45 13.68
CA ARG A 88 -4.57 -3.81 12.66
C ARG A 88 -5.69 -3.02 13.30
N LYS A 89 -5.91 -1.79 12.82
CA LYS A 89 -7.04 -0.94 13.19
C LYS A 89 -7.70 -0.43 11.92
N LYS A 90 -8.85 -0.99 11.56
CA LYS A 90 -9.52 -0.75 10.27
C LYS A 90 -8.62 -1.18 9.11
N ASP A 91 -8.20 -0.20 8.30
CA ASP A 91 -7.27 -0.38 7.19
C ASP A 91 -5.79 -0.25 7.59
N HIS A 92 -5.50 0.34 8.74
CA HIS A 92 -4.13 0.58 9.19
C HIS A 92 -3.50 -0.69 9.78
N VAL A 93 -2.31 -1.03 9.29
CA VAL A 93 -1.54 -2.23 9.61
C VAL A 93 -0.15 -1.82 10.11
N GLU A 94 0.24 -2.33 11.27
CA GLU A 94 1.58 -2.14 11.83
C GLU A 94 2.12 -3.45 12.37
N PHE A 95 3.41 -3.69 12.15
CA PHE A 95 4.10 -4.79 12.81
C PHE A 95 5.59 -4.52 13.02
N LYS A 96 6.19 -5.26 13.97
CA LYS A 96 7.62 -5.33 14.25
C LYS A 96 8.03 -6.78 14.46
N THR A 97 9.18 -7.16 13.90
CA THR A 97 9.73 -8.50 14.07
C THR A 97 10.71 -8.58 15.25
N ASN A 98 11.05 -9.81 15.64
CA ASN A 98 12.22 -10.10 16.45
C ASN A 98 13.51 -9.68 15.72
N THR A 99 14.64 -9.73 16.43
CA THR A 99 15.94 -9.38 15.89
C THR A 99 16.75 -10.64 15.61
N ILE A 100 17.19 -10.81 14.36
CA ILE A 100 18.09 -11.88 13.94
C ILE A 100 19.32 -11.26 13.28
N HIS A 101 20.51 -11.71 13.63
CA HIS A 101 21.78 -11.19 13.11
C HIS A 101 21.88 -9.65 13.16
N ARG A 102 21.39 -9.06 14.28
CA ARG A 102 21.34 -7.59 14.49
C ARG A 102 20.43 -6.84 13.51
N ARG A 103 19.47 -7.52 12.84
CA ARG A 103 18.51 -6.93 11.93
C ARG A 103 17.09 -7.25 12.39
N TYR A 104 16.19 -6.30 12.20
CA TYR A 104 14.74 -6.50 12.35
C TYR A 104 13.97 -5.58 11.39
N TYR A 105 12.69 -5.87 11.24
CA TYR A 105 11.80 -5.12 10.35
C TYR A 105 10.69 -4.44 11.14
N ARG A 106 10.32 -3.24 10.70
CA ARG A 106 9.10 -2.54 11.11
C ARG A 106 8.33 -2.15 9.86
N PHE A 107 7.02 -2.36 9.88
CA PHE A 107 6.12 -1.94 8.82
C PHE A 107 5.02 -1.08 9.40
N SER A 108 4.64 -0.02 8.68
CA SER A 108 3.47 0.80 8.96
C SER A 108 2.83 1.21 7.64
N GLY A 109 1.56 0.88 7.49
CA GLY A 109 0.87 1.11 6.24
C GLY A 109 -0.62 0.85 6.34
N LYS A 110 -1.24 0.55 5.20
CA LYS A 110 -2.66 0.23 5.08
C LYS A 110 -2.87 -1.00 4.22
N VAL A 111 -4.01 -1.67 4.43
CA VAL A 111 -4.48 -2.72 3.56
C VAL A 111 -5.50 -2.16 2.57
N GLU A 112 -5.41 -2.60 1.32
CA GLU A 112 -6.34 -2.26 0.24
C GLU A 112 -6.68 -3.50 -0.59
N ARG A 113 -7.79 -3.44 -1.35
CA ARG A 113 -8.07 -4.41 -2.41
C ARG A 113 -7.08 -4.21 -3.56
N GLY A 114 -6.56 -5.31 -4.06
CA GLY A 114 -5.69 -5.34 -5.23
C GLY A 114 -6.46 -5.55 -6.53
N ALA A 115 -5.81 -6.21 -7.49
CA ALA A 115 -6.39 -6.51 -8.80
C ALA A 115 -7.16 -7.85 -8.82
N GLY A 116 -6.93 -8.74 -7.87
CA GLY A 116 -7.66 -10.00 -7.72
C GLY A 116 -9.13 -9.77 -7.33
N HIS A 117 -10.02 -10.62 -7.81
CA HIS A 117 -11.46 -10.55 -7.56
C HIS A 117 -11.89 -11.44 -6.39
N GLU A 118 -11.19 -12.56 -6.19
CA GLU A 118 -11.48 -13.53 -5.14
C GLU A 118 -10.28 -13.71 -4.20
N PRO A 119 -10.49 -14.17 -2.95
CA PRO A 119 -9.40 -14.41 -1.99
C PRO A 119 -8.31 -15.36 -2.47
N ALA A 120 -8.64 -16.22 -3.45
CA ALA A 120 -7.70 -17.16 -4.05
C ALA A 120 -6.89 -16.58 -5.22
N ASP A 121 -7.21 -15.38 -5.67
CA ASP A 121 -6.50 -14.73 -6.76
C ASP A 121 -5.20 -14.09 -6.27
N PRO A 122 -4.15 -14.07 -7.11
CA PRO A 122 -2.98 -13.25 -6.85
C PRO A 122 -3.38 -11.78 -6.73
N ASP A 123 -2.68 -11.05 -5.85
CA ASP A 123 -2.92 -9.61 -5.69
C ASP A 123 -4.38 -9.26 -5.29
N TYR A 124 -5.06 -10.15 -4.54
CA TYR A 124 -6.39 -9.87 -3.98
C TYR A 124 -6.35 -8.80 -2.90
N LEU A 125 -5.33 -8.84 -2.04
CA LEU A 125 -5.03 -7.83 -1.05
C LEU A 125 -3.65 -7.24 -1.27
N ARG A 126 -3.49 -5.99 -0.90
CA ARG A 126 -2.22 -5.26 -0.88
C ARG A 126 -1.99 -4.62 0.47
N LEU A 127 -0.78 -4.74 0.99
CA LEU A 127 -0.32 -3.92 2.10
C LEU A 127 0.57 -2.82 1.51
N ILE A 128 0.18 -1.57 1.65
CA ILE A 128 0.87 -0.41 1.07
C ILE A 128 1.39 0.45 2.20
N GLY A 129 2.68 0.66 2.26
CA GLY A 129 3.26 1.45 3.34
C GLY A 129 4.77 1.48 3.35
N ASP A 130 5.29 1.86 4.49
CA ASP A 130 6.70 2.06 4.73
C ASP A 130 7.27 0.88 5.52
N LEU A 131 8.25 0.23 4.92
CA LEU A 131 9.07 -0.78 5.58
C LEU A 131 10.37 -0.14 6.05
N GLU A 132 10.71 -0.31 7.30
CA GLU A 132 11.99 0.03 7.87
C GLU A 132 12.79 -1.23 8.14
N THR A 133 13.94 -1.36 7.48
CA THR A 133 14.96 -2.34 7.82
C THR A 133 15.93 -1.71 8.80
N VAL A 134 15.93 -2.21 10.04
CA VAL A 134 16.77 -1.67 11.11
C VAL A 134 17.94 -2.61 11.36
N THR A 135 19.15 -2.07 11.30
CA THR A 135 20.39 -2.80 11.59
C THR A 135 21.09 -2.19 12.81
N ILE A 136 21.40 -3.02 13.80
CA ILE A 136 22.12 -2.62 15.02
C ILE A 136 23.61 -2.69 14.75
N LYS A 137 24.29 -1.55 14.80
CA LYS A 137 25.72 -1.44 14.50
C LYS A 137 26.57 -1.75 15.72
N GLY A 138 27.47 -2.74 15.57
CA GLY A 138 28.53 -3.05 16.52
C GLY A 138 28.07 -3.21 17.97
N ASP A 139 28.96 -2.95 18.91
CA ASP A 139 28.70 -3.06 20.35
C ASP A 139 28.06 -1.78 20.93
N SER A 140 28.00 -0.70 20.14
CA SER A 140 27.39 0.57 20.56
C SER A 140 25.87 0.55 20.63
N GLY A 141 25.22 -0.46 20.07
CA GLY A 141 23.75 -0.53 19.98
C GLY A 141 23.12 0.54 19.07
N GLN A 142 23.93 1.29 18.32
CA GLN A 142 23.41 2.32 17.41
C GLN A 142 22.62 1.69 16.26
N GLU A 143 21.39 2.14 16.06
CA GLU A 143 20.54 1.71 14.97
C GLU A 143 20.84 2.48 13.68
N SER A 144 20.89 1.75 12.57
CA SER A 144 20.87 2.29 11.21
C SER A 144 19.55 1.87 10.59
N VAL A 145 18.78 2.84 10.11
CA VAL A 145 17.43 2.59 9.54
C VAL A 145 17.46 2.88 8.05
N GLU A 146 17.09 1.89 7.26
CA GLU A 146 16.77 2.04 5.86
C GLU A 146 15.25 1.98 5.70
N LYS A 147 14.65 3.02 5.12
CA LYS A 147 13.20 3.11 4.90
C LYS A 147 12.87 3.00 3.43
N LYS A 148 11.90 2.14 3.10
CA LYS A 148 11.44 1.91 1.74
C LYS A 148 9.91 1.89 1.71
N HIS A 149 9.32 2.69 0.83
CA HIS A 149 7.89 2.59 0.53
C HIS A 149 7.64 1.44 -0.45
N LEU A 150 6.71 0.56 -0.16
CA LEU A 150 6.46 -0.62 -0.99
C LEU A 150 5.00 -1.09 -0.94
N ILE A 151 4.70 -1.98 -1.88
CA ILE A 151 3.41 -2.65 -2.02
C ILE A 151 3.66 -4.14 -1.93
N LEU A 152 3.16 -4.75 -0.86
CA LEU A 152 3.20 -6.19 -0.64
C LEU A 152 1.88 -6.78 -1.16
N LYS A 153 1.97 -7.67 -2.14
CA LYS A 153 0.81 -8.29 -2.80
C LYS A 153 0.55 -9.66 -2.23
N SER A 154 -0.71 -10.01 -2.00
CA SER A 154 -1.08 -11.35 -1.56
C SER A 154 -0.78 -12.38 -2.63
N PHE A 155 -0.38 -13.59 -2.19
CA PHE A 155 -0.23 -14.76 -3.06
C PHE A 155 -1.60 -15.24 -3.55
N GLY A 156 -1.63 -15.78 -4.77
CA GLY A 156 -2.75 -16.56 -5.26
C GLY A 156 -2.69 -18.01 -4.78
N LYS A 157 -3.80 -18.72 -4.96
CA LYS A 157 -3.89 -20.14 -4.61
C LYS A 157 -2.93 -21.03 -5.42
N SER A 158 -2.61 -20.62 -6.64
CA SER A 158 -1.69 -21.35 -7.54
C SER A 158 -0.21 -21.22 -7.15
N GLU A 159 0.13 -20.26 -6.29
CA GLU A 159 1.51 -20.03 -5.82
C GLU A 159 1.82 -20.80 -4.53
N ARG A 160 0.84 -21.56 -4.00
CA ARG A 160 1.13 -22.52 -2.94
C ARG A 160 1.80 -23.72 -3.58
N VAL A 161 3.11 -23.87 -3.34
CA VAL A 161 3.85 -25.08 -3.66
C VAL A 161 3.14 -26.23 -2.97
N GLU A 162 2.63 -27.18 -3.74
CA GLU A 162 2.17 -28.45 -3.20
C GLU A 162 3.41 -29.16 -2.61
N GLU A 163 3.40 -29.35 -1.30
CA GLU A 163 4.35 -30.22 -0.61
C GLU A 163 4.06 -31.71 -0.94
#